data_b1c4fcbd4106362163009492ea39d233
#
_entry.id   b1c4fcbd4106362163009492ea39d233
#
_cell.length_a   1.000
_cell.length_b   1.000
_cell.length_c   1.000
_cell.angle_alpha   90.00
_cell.angle_beta   90.00
_cell.angle_gamma   90.00
#
_symmetry.space_group_name_H-M   'P 1'
#
loop_
_entity.id
_entity.type
_entity.pdbx_description
1 polymer ?
#
loop_
_entity_poly.entity_id
_entity_poly.type
_entity_poly.pdbx_seq_one_letter_code
_entity_poly.pdbx_strand_id
1 'polypeptide(L)'
;MATGEVAKPAGMALAVAMLFGSNLFMTFAWYWHLKFQKPGGSSWPMAAIIVVSWLIALIEYIIAVPANRIGAASGFNVAQLKIIQEVVTVCVFVPFMIMFMGEKWRWDYLWAFLCMIGAVYFVNRARL
;
A
#
# COMPACT_ATOMS: atom_id res chain seq x y z
N MET A 1 7.88 11.10 18.77
CA MET A 1 7.15 12.09 18.02
C MET A 1 5.80 12.32 18.68
N ALA A 2 5.32 13.51 18.68
CA ALA A 2 4.03 13.88 19.26
C ALA A 2 3.88 13.50 20.74
N THR A 3 4.95 13.64 21.50
CA THR A 3 4.91 13.36 22.93
C THR A 3 3.95 14.35 23.60
N GLY A 4 3.04 13.81 24.40
CA GLY A 4 2.05 14.61 25.10
C GLY A 4 0.82 14.96 24.29
N GLU A 5 0.77 14.61 23.03
CA GLU A 5 -0.43 14.83 22.22
C GLU A 5 -1.45 13.70 22.44
N VAL A 6 -2.71 14.08 22.53
CA VAL A 6 -3.81 13.14 22.63
C VAL A 6 -4.09 12.56 21.24
N ALA A 7 -4.29 11.24 21.16
CA ALA A 7 -4.68 10.59 19.91
C ALA A 7 -5.97 11.18 19.38
N LYS A 8 -6.04 11.37 18.06
CA LYS A 8 -7.22 11.91 17.36
C LYS A 8 -7.81 10.82 16.48
N PRO A 9 -8.78 10.05 16.97
CA PRO A 9 -9.30 8.90 16.22
C PRO A 9 -9.85 9.24 14.85
N ALA A 10 -10.50 10.39 14.69
CA ALA A 10 -11.03 10.80 13.39
C ALA A 10 -9.91 11.02 12.38
N GLY A 11 -8.82 11.67 12.79
CA GLY A 11 -7.66 11.86 11.93
C GLY A 11 -6.94 10.56 11.61
N MET A 12 -6.86 9.67 12.59
CA MET A 12 -6.28 8.33 12.38
C MET A 12 -7.08 7.54 11.35
N ALA A 13 -8.41 7.54 11.48
CA ALA A 13 -9.29 6.85 10.53
C ALA A 13 -9.16 7.44 9.13
N LEU A 14 -9.11 8.75 9.01
CA LEU A 14 -8.93 9.43 7.72
C LEU A 14 -7.59 9.05 7.09
N ALA A 15 -6.51 9.05 7.87
CA ALA A 15 -5.20 8.66 7.38
C ALA A 15 -5.20 7.23 6.85
N VAL A 16 -5.80 6.29 7.58
CA VAL A 16 -5.88 4.89 7.15
C VAL A 16 -6.70 4.77 5.85
N ALA A 17 -7.84 5.45 5.76
CA ALA A 17 -8.67 5.43 4.56
C ALA A 17 -7.91 5.98 3.36
N MET A 18 -7.17 7.07 3.54
CA MET A 18 -6.34 7.66 2.48
C MET A 18 -5.23 6.70 2.05
N LEU A 19 -4.64 5.99 3.00
CA LEU A 19 -3.60 5.00 2.68
C LEU A 19 -4.17 3.83 1.86
N PHE A 20 -5.40 3.40 2.12
CA PHE A 20 -6.06 2.42 1.26
C PHE A 20 -6.19 2.94 -0.17
N GLY A 21 -6.66 4.17 -0.33
CA GLY A 21 -6.79 4.79 -1.65
C GLY A 21 -5.45 4.91 -2.36
N SER A 22 -4.41 5.36 -1.66
CA SER A 22 -3.08 5.50 -2.24
C SER A 22 -2.52 4.16 -2.69
N ASN A 23 -2.75 3.10 -1.91
CA ASN A 23 -2.27 1.77 -2.26
C ASN A 23 -2.97 1.18 -3.48
N LEU A 24 -4.23 1.51 -3.70
CA LEU A 24 -4.91 1.10 -4.93
C LEU A 24 -4.17 1.66 -6.16
N PHE A 25 -3.84 2.94 -6.14
CA PHE A 25 -3.10 3.57 -7.23
C PHE A 25 -1.70 2.99 -7.38
N MET A 26 -1.00 2.77 -6.27
CA MET A 26 0.36 2.23 -6.32
C MET A 26 0.37 0.78 -6.84
N THR A 27 -0.55 -0.05 -6.38
CA THR A 27 -0.66 -1.44 -6.84
C THR A 27 -0.97 -1.46 -8.34
N PHE A 28 -1.87 -0.59 -8.78
CA PHE A 28 -2.18 -0.47 -10.20
C PHE A 28 -0.95 0.00 -10.99
N ALA A 29 -0.22 0.99 -10.47
CA ALA A 29 0.98 1.50 -11.13
C ALA A 29 2.04 0.42 -11.34
N TRP A 30 2.18 -0.50 -10.39
CA TRP A 30 3.18 -1.55 -10.49
C TRP A 30 2.82 -2.65 -11.50
N TYR A 31 1.53 -2.96 -11.65
CA TYR A 31 1.14 -4.22 -12.30
C TYR A 31 0.25 -4.07 -13.53
N TRP A 32 -0.26 -2.86 -13.84
CA TRP A 32 -1.17 -2.70 -14.96
C TRP A 32 -0.56 -3.16 -16.28
N HIS A 33 0.72 -2.88 -16.49
CA HIS A 33 1.40 -3.22 -17.74
C HIS A 33 1.58 -4.72 -17.91
N LEU A 34 1.63 -5.47 -16.81
CA LEU A 34 1.74 -6.93 -16.89
C LEU A 34 0.46 -7.56 -17.44
N LYS A 35 -0.68 -6.89 -17.25
CA LYS A 35 -1.94 -7.37 -17.80
C LYS A 35 -2.21 -6.85 -19.21
N PHE A 36 -1.94 -5.57 -19.46
CA PHE A 36 -2.32 -4.92 -20.70
C PHE A 36 -1.21 -4.86 -21.74
N GLN A 37 0.05 -4.95 -21.33
CA GLN A 37 1.22 -4.82 -22.21
C GLN A 37 2.00 -6.13 -22.22
N LYS A 38 1.40 -7.16 -22.80
CA LYS A 38 2.01 -8.50 -22.79
C LYS A 38 3.18 -8.57 -23.77
N PRO A 39 4.25 -9.29 -23.40
CA PRO A 39 5.37 -9.54 -24.33
C PRO A 39 4.88 -10.22 -25.62
N GLY A 40 5.41 -9.79 -26.75
CA GLY A 40 5.07 -10.37 -28.04
C GLY A 40 3.83 -9.80 -28.70
N GLY A 41 3.08 -8.97 -28.00
CA GLY A 41 1.94 -8.25 -28.55
C GLY A 41 2.32 -6.85 -29.01
N SER A 42 1.32 -6.08 -29.42
CA SER A 42 1.49 -4.67 -29.75
C SER A 42 1.68 -3.90 -28.44
N SER A 43 2.89 -3.89 -27.93
CA SER A 43 3.23 -3.25 -26.65
C SER A 43 3.78 -1.86 -26.87
N TRP A 44 3.52 -1.01 -25.87
CA TRP A 44 4.14 0.30 -25.84
C TRP A 44 5.64 0.17 -25.60
N PRO A 45 6.45 1.16 -26.03
CA PRO A 45 7.86 1.20 -25.63
C PRO A 45 8.01 1.20 -24.11
N MET A 46 9.08 0.59 -23.64
CA MET A 46 9.32 0.52 -22.18
C MET A 46 9.34 1.90 -21.54
N ALA A 47 9.91 2.89 -22.24
CA ALA A 47 9.95 4.26 -21.73
C ALA A 47 8.54 4.82 -21.49
N ALA A 48 7.59 4.54 -22.39
CA ALA A 48 6.21 4.98 -22.23
C ALA A 48 5.54 4.29 -21.05
N ILE A 49 5.79 2.99 -20.85
CA ILE A 49 5.25 2.25 -19.71
C ILE A 49 5.77 2.84 -18.40
N ILE A 50 7.06 3.14 -18.34
CA ILE A 50 7.68 3.76 -17.16
C ILE A 50 7.03 5.11 -16.84
N VAL A 51 6.85 5.95 -17.85
CA VAL A 51 6.26 7.29 -17.66
C VAL A 51 4.83 7.19 -17.17
N VAL A 52 4.03 6.31 -17.77
CA VAL A 52 2.63 6.14 -17.35
C VAL A 52 2.56 5.61 -15.92
N SER A 53 3.37 4.62 -15.59
CA SER A 53 3.43 4.09 -14.23
C SER A 53 3.85 5.16 -13.23
N TRP A 54 4.83 6.00 -13.60
CA TRP A 54 5.27 7.11 -12.76
C TRP A 54 4.16 8.13 -12.54
N LEU A 55 3.38 8.45 -13.58
CA LEU A 55 2.24 9.37 -13.43
C LEU A 55 1.17 8.81 -12.49
N ILE A 56 0.91 7.50 -12.56
CA ILE A 56 -0.02 6.85 -11.64
C ILE A 56 0.53 6.91 -10.21
N ALA A 57 1.83 6.66 -10.04
CA ALA A 57 2.49 6.74 -8.75
C ALA A 57 2.47 8.16 -8.18
N LEU A 58 2.48 9.17 -9.04
CA LEU A 58 2.34 10.56 -8.61
C LEU A 58 1.00 10.80 -7.91
N ILE A 59 -0.08 10.22 -8.45
CA ILE A 59 -1.40 10.30 -7.81
C ILE A 59 -1.34 9.64 -6.43
N GLU A 60 -0.68 8.49 -6.34
CA GLU A 60 -0.47 7.81 -5.06
C GLU A 60 0.22 8.72 -4.06
N TYR A 61 1.30 9.39 -4.44
CA TYR A 61 2.02 10.31 -3.56
C TYR A 61 1.17 11.49 -3.11
N ILE A 62 0.34 12.01 -4.00
CA ILE A 62 -0.56 13.12 -3.65
C ILE A 62 -1.51 12.72 -2.53
N ILE A 63 -1.84 11.45 -2.44
CA ILE A 63 -2.69 10.91 -1.38
C ILE A 63 -1.87 10.47 -0.17
N ALA A 64 -0.78 9.74 -0.40
CA ALA A 64 -0.01 9.10 0.67
C ALA A 64 0.74 10.10 1.55
N VAL A 65 1.34 11.13 0.95
CA VAL A 65 2.10 12.10 1.74
C VAL A 65 1.20 12.87 2.71
N PRO A 66 0.06 13.44 2.28
CA PRO A 66 -0.88 14.02 3.24
C PRO A 66 -1.41 13.03 4.25
N ALA A 67 -1.66 11.77 3.84
CA ALA A 67 -2.15 10.73 4.75
C ALA A 67 -1.16 10.49 5.88
N ASN A 68 0.12 10.38 5.58
CA ASN A 68 1.15 10.20 6.58
C ASN A 68 1.25 11.40 7.52
N ARG A 69 1.12 12.61 7.00
CA ARG A 69 1.16 13.81 7.84
C ARG A 69 -0.06 13.90 8.76
N ILE A 70 -1.23 13.59 8.23
CA ILE A 70 -2.46 13.56 9.05
C ILE A 70 -2.33 12.48 10.12
N GLY A 71 -1.84 11.31 9.78
CA GLY A 71 -1.66 10.22 10.73
C GLY A 71 -0.67 10.59 11.83
N ALA A 72 0.46 11.19 11.46
CA ALA A 72 1.46 11.63 12.43
C ALA A 72 0.89 12.70 13.37
N ALA A 73 0.19 13.67 12.80
CA ALA A 73 -0.44 14.73 13.60
C ALA A 73 -1.55 14.20 14.49
N SER A 74 -2.16 13.05 14.13
CA SER A 74 -3.24 12.44 14.90
C SER A 74 -2.76 11.48 15.99
N GLY A 75 -1.46 11.22 16.07
CA GLY A 75 -0.90 10.42 17.15
C GLY A 75 -0.12 9.18 16.72
N PHE A 76 -0.10 8.83 15.43
CA PHE A 76 0.71 7.72 14.96
C PHE A 76 2.19 8.09 14.94
N ASN A 77 3.05 7.18 15.39
CA ASN A 77 4.48 7.33 15.17
C ASN A 77 4.87 6.71 13.81
N VAL A 78 6.13 6.90 13.42
CA VAL A 78 6.61 6.43 12.11
C VAL A 78 6.49 4.92 11.97
N ALA A 79 6.82 4.18 13.03
CA ALA A 79 6.73 2.72 13.00
C ALA A 79 5.29 2.25 12.82
N GLN A 80 4.34 2.89 13.53
CA GLN A 80 2.92 2.57 13.38
C GLN A 80 2.42 2.85 11.98
N LEU A 81 2.83 3.97 11.38
CA LEU A 81 2.46 4.30 10.01
C LEU A 81 2.99 3.26 9.02
N LYS A 82 4.23 2.82 9.21
CA LYS A 82 4.82 1.80 8.35
C LYS A 82 4.06 0.47 8.46
N ILE A 83 3.72 0.07 9.67
CA ILE A 83 2.96 -1.17 9.91
C ILE A 83 1.60 -1.10 9.24
N ILE A 84 0.91 0.02 9.40
CA ILE A 84 -0.40 0.22 8.77
C ILE A 84 -0.28 0.12 7.26
N GLN A 85 0.76 0.71 6.68
CA GLN A 85 0.98 0.63 5.23
C GLN A 85 1.21 -0.80 4.77
N GLU A 86 1.96 -1.59 5.52
CA GLU A 86 2.21 -2.99 5.16
C GLU A 86 0.91 -3.81 5.17
N VAL A 87 0.10 -3.64 6.21
CA VAL A 87 -1.19 -4.33 6.31
C VAL A 87 -2.14 -3.88 5.19
N VAL A 88 -2.20 -2.58 4.95
CA VAL A 88 -3.04 -2.01 3.87
C VAL A 88 -2.57 -2.54 2.52
N THR A 89 -1.27 -2.58 2.29
CA THR A 89 -0.70 -3.10 1.04
C THR A 89 -1.17 -4.53 0.78
N VAL A 90 -1.10 -5.39 1.80
CA VAL A 90 -1.56 -6.78 1.68
C VAL A 90 -3.06 -6.84 1.42
N CYS A 91 -3.85 -6.07 2.15
CA CYS A 91 -5.30 -6.03 2.01
C CYS A 91 -5.74 -5.57 0.61
N VAL A 92 -4.99 -4.66 0.01
CA VAL A 92 -5.28 -4.17 -1.34
C VAL A 92 -4.76 -5.16 -2.39
N PHE A 93 -3.57 -5.70 -2.17
CA PHE A 93 -2.90 -6.55 -3.16
C PHE A 93 -3.65 -7.86 -3.40
N VAL A 94 -4.16 -8.51 -2.34
CA VAL A 94 -4.77 -9.83 -2.49
C VAL A 94 -6.03 -9.77 -3.38
N PRO A 95 -7.01 -8.90 -3.13
CA PRO A 95 -8.13 -8.76 -4.05
C PRO A 95 -7.71 -8.34 -5.46
N PHE A 96 -6.73 -7.44 -5.58
CA PHE A 96 -6.22 -7.00 -6.87
C PHE A 96 -5.64 -8.18 -7.65
N MET A 97 -4.81 -8.98 -7.00
CA MET A 97 -4.17 -10.13 -7.62
C MET A 97 -5.22 -11.13 -8.14
N ILE A 98 -6.23 -11.42 -7.34
CA ILE A 98 -7.24 -12.40 -7.69
C ILE A 98 -8.20 -11.87 -8.74
N MET A 99 -8.71 -10.65 -8.56
CA MET A 99 -9.78 -10.10 -9.38
C MET A 99 -9.28 -9.43 -10.64
N PHE A 100 -8.20 -8.67 -10.55
CA PHE A 100 -7.68 -7.88 -11.68
C PHE A 100 -6.67 -8.67 -12.50
N MET A 101 -5.72 -9.33 -11.84
CA MET A 101 -4.66 -10.08 -12.54
C MET A 101 -5.07 -11.49 -12.93
N GLY A 102 -6.20 -11.99 -12.38
CA GLY A 102 -6.67 -13.32 -12.70
C GLY A 102 -5.90 -14.46 -12.06
N GLU A 103 -5.10 -14.15 -11.04
CA GLU A 103 -4.36 -15.18 -10.31
C GLU A 103 -5.32 -16.06 -9.49
N LYS A 104 -4.99 -17.33 -9.36
CA LYS A 104 -5.78 -18.24 -8.57
C LYS A 104 -5.40 -18.14 -7.11
N TRP A 105 -6.40 -18.23 -6.23
CA TRP A 105 -6.15 -18.28 -4.80
C TRP A 105 -5.40 -19.55 -4.44
N ARG A 106 -4.39 -19.40 -3.59
CA ARG A 106 -3.64 -20.52 -3.01
C ARG A 106 -3.53 -20.32 -1.52
N TRP A 107 -3.66 -21.42 -0.76
CA TRP A 107 -3.51 -21.35 0.68
C TRP A 107 -2.13 -20.92 1.11
N ASP A 108 -1.12 -21.14 0.28
CA ASP A 108 0.24 -20.65 0.55
C ASP A 108 0.29 -19.13 0.69
N TYR A 109 -0.56 -18.43 -0.02
CA TYR A 109 -0.66 -16.96 0.09
C TYR A 109 -1.13 -16.55 1.48
N LEU A 110 -2.10 -17.29 2.04
CA LEU A 110 -2.59 -17.01 3.39
C LEU A 110 -1.46 -17.17 4.41
N TRP A 111 -0.69 -18.25 4.30
CA TRP A 111 0.43 -18.48 5.21
C TRP A 111 1.49 -17.41 5.07
N ALA A 112 1.80 -17.00 3.85
CA ALA A 112 2.77 -15.93 3.59
C ALA A 112 2.32 -14.62 4.23
N PHE A 113 1.04 -14.27 4.08
CA PHE A 113 0.51 -13.04 4.66
C PHE A 113 0.53 -13.08 6.18
N LEU A 114 0.20 -14.22 6.79
CA LEU A 114 0.27 -14.39 8.22
C LEU A 114 1.69 -14.24 8.74
N CYS A 115 2.67 -14.77 7.99
CA CYS A 115 4.09 -14.59 8.34
C CYS A 115 4.50 -13.11 8.26
N MET A 116 4.05 -12.39 7.26
CA MET A 116 4.33 -10.95 7.14
C MET A 116 3.73 -10.15 8.28
N ILE A 117 2.49 -10.43 8.64
CA ILE A 117 1.81 -9.79 9.77
C ILE A 117 2.55 -10.10 11.05
N GLY A 118 2.98 -11.36 11.23
CA GLY A 118 3.77 -11.76 12.38
C GLY A 118 5.09 -11.01 12.46
N ALA A 119 5.79 -10.88 11.34
CA ALA A 119 7.06 -10.15 11.29
C ALA A 119 6.86 -8.68 11.70
N VAL A 120 5.82 -8.05 11.17
CA VAL A 120 5.47 -6.66 11.51
C VAL A 120 5.14 -6.54 13.01
N TYR A 121 4.39 -7.50 13.55
CA TYR A 121 4.05 -7.53 14.97
C TYR A 121 5.30 -7.56 15.84
N PHE A 122 6.25 -8.44 15.52
CA PHE A 122 7.46 -8.57 16.31
C PHE A 122 8.35 -7.34 16.25
N VAL A 123 8.45 -6.72 15.07
CA VAL A 123 9.20 -5.47 14.93
C VAL A 123 8.58 -4.37 15.79
N ASN A 124 7.26 -4.27 15.79
CA ASN A 124 6.57 -3.28 16.60
C ASN A 124 6.65 -3.58 18.09
N ARG A 125 6.54 -4.86 18.46
CA ARG A 125 6.59 -5.29 19.85
C ARG A 125 7.90 -4.88 20.53
N ALA A 126 8.99 -4.92 19.80
CA ALA A 126 10.30 -4.56 20.35
C ALA A 126 10.37 -3.10 20.79
N ARG A 127 9.44 -2.27 20.35
CA ARG A 127 9.39 -0.85 20.70
C ARG A 127 8.43 -0.54 21.84
N LEU A 128 7.59 -1.48 22.18
CA LEU A 128 6.64 -1.33 23.29
C LEU A 128 7.27 -1.62 24.67
#